data_36026d4a579a407282d006204abbea8a
#
_entry.id   36026d4a579a407282d006204abbea8a
#
_cell.length_a   1.000
_cell.length_b   1.000
_cell.length_c   1.000
_cell.angle_alpha   90.00
_cell.angle_beta   90.00
_cell.angle_gamma   90.00
#
_symmetry.space_group_name_H-M   'P 1'
#
loop_
_entity.id
_entity.type
_entity.pdbx_description
1 polymer ?
#
loop_
_entity_poly.entity_id
_entity_poly.type
_entity_poly.pdbx_seq_one_letter_code
_entity_poly.pdbx_strand_id
1 'polypeptide(L)'
;MTPLKRYQKDIAEHGFQRDEAQHQAVVALDKLYHDIVEFQSAPIPQLSKWQKLMGKKVEMPQPPKGLYFWGGVGRGKTYLMDAFFDALPTDRKMRVHFHRFMYRVHDELKRLGEVENPLSKVADLFKQEADIVCFDEFFVSDITDAMILATLLQEMFKRQMVLVATSNIEPQNLYRNGLQRARFLPAIDMILARCHVLNVDSGVDYRLRTLEQAEIYHYPLNEQASINLNTYYQQLTAERKSVAHKIDINHRQINVIEASDGVLHASFEQLCQTARSQNDYIELSRIYHTVLLADVRQMNRKIDDAARRFIALVDEFYERNVKLIISAEVEMDALYSEGQLEFEFKRCVSRLTEMQSHEYLAREHLA
;
A
#
# COMPACT_ATOMS: atom_id res chain seq x y z
N MET A 1 -17.91 10.07 -12.75
CA MET A 1 -18.61 8.73 -12.77
C MET A 1 -18.57 8.20 -11.35
N THR A 2 -19.69 7.67 -10.80
CA THR A 2 -19.70 7.18 -9.40
C THR A 2 -18.99 5.82 -9.27
N PRO A 3 -18.54 5.42 -8.05
CA PRO A 3 -17.87 4.13 -7.84
C PRO A 3 -18.68 2.94 -8.37
N LEU A 4 -19.99 2.90 -8.12
CA LEU A 4 -20.86 1.81 -8.58
C LEU A 4 -20.96 1.75 -10.11
N LYS A 5 -21.10 2.90 -10.78
CA LYS A 5 -21.14 2.96 -12.24
C LYS A 5 -19.84 2.51 -12.88
N ARG A 6 -18.68 2.85 -12.27
CA ARG A 6 -17.38 2.40 -12.72
C ARG A 6 -17.26 0.87 -12.62
N TYR A 7 -17.60 0.31 -11.47
CA TYR A 7 -17.60 -1.13 -11.25
C TYR A 7 -18.48 -1.89 -12.24
N GLN A 8 -19.70 -1.40 -12.49
CA GLN A 8 -20.62 -2.01 -13.46
C GLN A 8 -20.06 -1.98 -14.88
N LYS A 9 -19.40 -0.88 -15.26
CA LYS A 9 -18.74 -0.74 -16.55
C LYS A 9 -17.57 -1.70 -16.68
N ASP A 10 -16.73 -1.80 -15.66
CA ASP A 10 -15.55 -2.67 -15.67
C ASP A 10 -15.93 -4.16 -15.74
N ILE A 11 -17.04 -4.58 -15.09
CA ILE A 11 -17.60 -5.92 -15.25
C ILE A 11 -18.05 -6.17 -16.71
N ALA A 12 -18.75 -5.19 -17.32
CA ALA A 12 -19.30 -5.36 -18.65
C ALA A 12 -18.23 -5.36 -19.76
N GLU A 13 -17.19 -4.54 -19.63
CA GLU A 13 -16.17 -4.32 -20.67
C GLU A 13 -14.92 -5.22 -20.51
N HIS A 14 -14.55 -5.58 -19.29
CA HIS A 14 -13.29 -6.31 -19.00
C HIS A 14 -13.48 -7.73 -18.49
N GLY A 15 -14.72 -8.25 -18.47
CA GLY A 15 -14.99 -9.63 -18.09
C GLY A 15 -14.67 -9.95 -16.62
N PHE A 16 -14.67 -8.96 -15.74
CA PHE A 16 -14.51 -9.17 -14.29
C PHE A 16 -15.63 -10.08 -13.78
N GLN A 17 -15.26 -11.12 -13.06
CA GLN A 17 -16.27 -11.95 -12.40
C GLN A 17 -16.92 -11.18 -11.25
N ARG A 18 -18.24 -11.21 -11.17
CA ARG A 18 -18.98 -10.60 -10.08
C ARG A 18 -18.62 -11.25 -8.76
N ASP A 19 -18.09 -10.48 -7.85
CA ASP A 19 -17.76 -10.86 -6.49
C ASP A 19 -18.71 -10.14 -5.54
N GLU A 20 -19.44 -10.89 -4.72
CA GLU A 20 -20.46 -10.33 -3.84
C GLU A 20 -19.84 -9.44 -2.73
N ALA A 21 -18.68 -9.81 -2.19
CA ALA A 21 -18.00 -9.00 -1.20
C ALA A 21 -17.49 -7.68 -1.79
N GLN A 22 -16.92 -7.72 -3.01
CA GLN A 22 -16.55 -6.51 -3.73
C GLN A 22 -17.78 -5.66 -4.10
N HIS A 23 -18.87 -6.30 -4.51
CA HIS A 23 -20.11 -5.56 -4.83
C HIS A 23 -20.64 -4.79 -3.62
N GLN A 24 -20.72 -5.43 -2.45
CA GLN A 24 -21.13 -4.78 -1.20
C GLN A 24 -20.20 -3.61 -0.83
N ALA A 25 -18.89 -3.79 -1.01
CA ALA A 25 -17.91 -2.74 -0.77
C ALA A 25 -18.10 -1.55 -1.72
N VAL A 26 -18.34 -1.81 -3.01
CA VAL A 26 -18.62 -0.75 -3.99
C VAL A 26 -19.91 0.00 -3.69
N VAL A 27 -20.97 -0.70 -3.27
CA VAL A 27 -22.22 -0.07 -2.84
C VAL A 27 -21.99 0.85 -1.63
N ALA A 28 -21.20 0.42 -0.67
CA ALA A 28 -20.84 1.24 0.49
C ALA A 28 -20.02 2.47 0.09
N LEU A 29 -19.07 2.32 -0.85
CA LEU A 29 -18.28 3.43 -1.40
C LEU A 29 -19.16 4.42 -2.18
N ASP A 30 -20.10 3.93 -2.99
CA ASP A 30 -21.03 4.77 -3.75
C ASP A 30 -21.94 5.57 -2.81
N LYS A 31 -22.42 4.94 -1.73
CA LYS A 31 -23.15 5.63 -0.68
C LYS A 31 -22.30 6.71 -0.01
N LEU A 32 -21.09 6.38 0.43
CA LEU A 32 -20.18 7.35 1.05
C LEU A 32 -19.85 8.51 0.09
N TYR A 33 -19.68 8.23 -1.20
CA TYR A 33 -19.51 9.25 -2.23
C TYR A 33 -20.67 10.26 -2.23
N HIS A 34 -21.90 9.77 -2.25
CA HIS A 34 -23.07 10.64 -2.24
C HIS A 34 -23.20 11.41 -0.92
N ASP A 35 -22.98 10.75 0.22
CA ASP A 35 -23.02 11.37 1.54
C ASP A 35 -21.98 12.51 1.66
N ILE A 36 -20.77 12.33 1.10
CA ILE A 36 -19.72 13.36 1.08
C ILE A 36 -20.13 14.54 0.19
N VAL A 37 -20.64 14.27 -1.02
CA VAL A 37 -21.06 15.32 -1.95
C VAL A 37 -22.20 16.15 -1.34
N GLU A 38 -23.16 15.51 -0.70
CA GLU A 38 -24.25 16.19 0.02
C GLU A 38 -23.71 17.03 1.18
N PHE A 39 -22.83 16.43 2.02
CA PHE A 39 -22.21 17.13 3.17
C PHE A 39 -21.44 18.37 2.73
N GLN A 40 -20.63 18.27 1.66
CA GLN A 40 -19.85 19.41 1.14
C GLN A 40 -20.72 20.48 0.50
N SER A 41 -21.88 20.11 -0.03
CA SER A 41 -22.84 21.03 -0.66
C SER A 41 -23.81 21.66 0.33
N ALA A 42 -23.88 21.13 1.55
CA ALA A 42 -24.82 21.60 2.57
C ALA A 42 -24.48 23.03 3.02
N PRO A 43 -25.46 23.95 3.12
CA PRO A 43 -25.22 25.29 3.60
C PRO A 43 -24.75 25.28 5.06
N ILE A 44 -23.72 26.06 5.37
CA ILE A 44 -23.23 26.19 6.75
C ILE A 44 -24.36 26.78 7.60
N PRO A 45 -24.77 26.12 8.70
CA PRO A 45 -25.82 26.62 9.57
C PRO A 45 -25.50 28.01 10.09
N GLN A 46 -26.37 28.98 9.86
CA GLN A 46 -26.23 30.32 10.37
C GLN A 46 -27.13 30.53 11.58
N LEU A 47 -26.59 30.95 12.71
CA LEU A 47 -27.39 31.35 13.86
C LEU A 47 -28.12 32.68 13.57
N SER A 48 -29.39 32.72 13.90
CA SER A 48 -30.13 33.96 13.92
C SER A 48 -29.53 34.96 14.94
N LYS A 49 -29.76 36.27 14.75
CA LYS A 49 -29.25 37.30 15.67
C LYS A 49 -29.64 37.00 17.14
N TRP A 50 -30.82 36.48 17.36
CA TRP A 50 -31.33 36.09 18.69
C TRP A 50 -30.61 34.88 19.28
N GLN A 51 -30.29 33.86 18.48
CA GLN A 51 -29.52 32.69 18.92
C GLN A 51 -28.09 33.04 19.28
N LYS A 52 -27.48 34.00 18.55
CA LYS A 52 -26.15 34.55 18.87
C LYS A 52 -26.18 35.28 20.21
N LEU A 53 -27.24 36.08 20.46
CA LEU A 53 -27.39 36.84 21.72
C LEU A 53 -27.60 35.92 22.92
N MET A 54 -28.22 34.74 22.71
CA MET A 54 -28.43 33.72 23.76
C MET A 54 -27.22 32.80 23.97
N GLY A 55 -26.07 33.09 23.34
CA GLY A 55 -24.85 32.30 23.50
C GLY A 55 -24.91 30.87 22.90
N LYS A 56 -25.89 30.58 22.03
CA LYS A 56 -25.93 29.28 21.34
C LYS A 56 -24.74 29.16 20.40
N LYS A 57 -24.06 28.03 20.49
CA LYS A 57 -23.01 27.66 19.52
C LYS A 57 -23.65 27.03 18.30
N VAL A 58 -23.08 27.29 17.12
CA VAL A 58 -23.48 26.61 15.87
C VAL A 58 -23.06 25.14 16.03
N GLU A 59 -24.01 24.23 16.03
CA GLU A 59 -23.73 22.80 15.86
C GLU A 59 -23.37 22.57 14.39
N MET A 60 -22.09 22.36 14.12
CA MET A 60 -21.65 22.01 12.79
C MET A 60 -22.11 20.59 12.46
N PRO A 61 -22.67 20.35 11.27
CA PRO A 61 -23.04 19.01 10.85
C PRO A 61 -21.82 18.07 10.94
N GLN A 62 -22.03 16.84 11.38
CA GLN A 62 -20.98 15.84 11.43
C GLN A 62 -20.72 15.30 10.03
N PRO A 63 -19.46 15.08 9.65
CA PRO A 63 -19.16 14.45 8.36
C PRO A 63 -19.66 12.99 8.36
N PRO A 64 -19.91 12.42 7.19
CA PRO A 64 -20.29 11.02 7.08
C PRO A 64 -19.21 10.11 7.68
N LYS A 65 -19.62 8.95 8.18
CA LYS A 65 -18.68 7.92 8.63
C LYS A 65 -17.91 7.41 7.42
N GLY A 66 -16.58 7.29 7.57
CA GLY A 66 -15.73 6.71 6.56
C GLY A 66 -15.90 5.20 6.42
N LEU A 67 -14.94 4.55 5.77
CA LEU A 67 -14.95 3.12 5.52
C LEU A 67 -13.61 2.50 5.88
N TYR A 68 -13.64 1.31 6.44
CA TYR A 68 -12.47 0.49 6.70
C TYR A 68 -12.67 -0.88 6.06
N PHE A 69 -11.94 -1.15 4.98
CA PHE A 69 -11.97 -2.43 4.28
C PHE A 69 -10.86 -3.33 4.77
N TRP A 70 -11.20 -4.55 5.17
CA TRP A 70 -10.20 -5.53 5.54
C TRP A 70 -10.45 -6.87 4.86
N GLY A 71 -9.39 -7.67 4.74
CA GLY A 71 -9.43 -8.99 4.09
C GLY A 71 -8.07 -9.34 3.52
N GLY A 72 -7.90 -10.58 3.10
CA GLY A 72 -6.66 -11.11 2.55
C GLY A 72 -6.11 -10.31 1.37
N VAL A 73 -4.89 -10.61 0.98
CA VAL A 73 -4.22 -10.02 -0.20
C VAL A 73 -4.96 -10.46 -1.48
N GLY A 74 -4.91 -9.64 -2.52
CA GLY A 74 -5.51 -10.01 -3.83
C GLY A 74 -7.02 -9.85 -3.92
N ARG A 75 -7.69 -9.29 -2.91
CA ARG A 75 -9.17 -9.14 -2.86
C ARG A 75 -9.70 -7.88 -3.56
N GLY A 76 -8.87 -7.18 -4.32
CA GLY A 76 -9.29 -5.98 -5.05
C GLY A 76 -9.46 -4.73 -4.19
N LYS A 77 -8.91 -4.68 -2.96
CA LYS A 77 -9.00 -3.50 -2.08
C LYS A 77 -8.47 -2.22 -2.73
N THR A 78 -7.39 -2.34 -3.48
CA THR A 78 -6.79 -1.21 -4.19
C THR A 78 -7.69 -0.71 -5.33
N TYR A 79 -8.32 -1.63 -6.08
CA TYR A 79 -9.34 -1.28 -7.09
C TYR A 79 -10.51 -0.51 -6.48
N LEU A 80 -11.01 -0.98 -5.33
CA LEU A 80 -12.08 -0.29 -4.59
C LEU A 80 -11.68 1.13 -4.21
N MET A 81 -10.44 1.30 -3.72
CA MET A 81 -9.89 2.62 -3.37
C MET A 81 -9.74 3.52 -4.60
N ASP A 82 -9.25 3.00 -5.74
CA ASP A 82 -9.15 3.73 -7.00
C ASP A 82 -10.52 4.21 -7.49
N ALA A 83 -11.49 3.29 -7.50
CA ALA A 83 -12.84 3.60 -7.95
C ALA A 83 -13.48 4.72 -7.13
N PHE A 84 -13.23 4.75 -5.83
CA PHE A 84 -13.71 5.78 -4.92
C PHE A 84 -12.95 7.10 -5.07
N PHE A 85 -11.62 7.03 -4.95
CA PHE A 85 -10.77 8.22 -4.95
C PHE A 85 -10.90 9.03 -6.24
N ASP A 86 -10.89 8.36 -7.39
CA ASP A 86 -11.02 9.00 -8.70
C ASP A 86 -12.42 9.61 -8.90
N ALA A 87 -13.47 8.98 -8.33
CA ALA A 87 -14.84 9.46 -8.46
C ALA A 87 -15.09 10.76 -7.70
N LEU A 88 -14.40 11.02 -6.59
CA LEU A 88 -14.63 12.18 -5.73
C LEU A 88 -14.41 13.51 -6.49
N PRO A 89 -15.42 14.40 -6.56
CA PRO A 89 -15.36 15.65 -7.31
C PRO A 89 -14.72 16.78 -6.50
N THR A 90 -13.60 16.51 -5.84
CA THR A 90 -12.86 17.47 -5.01
C THR A 90 -11.37 17.24 -5.14
N ASP A 91 -10.60 18.33 -5.10
CA ASP A 91 -9.13 18.29 -5.01
C ASP A 91 -8.66 18.18 -3.57
N ARG A 92 -9.56 18.38 -2.59
CA ARG A 92 -9.26 18.27 -1.16
C ARG A 92 -9.35 16.82 -0.68
N LYS A 93 -8.61 15.96 -1.32
CA LYS A 93 -8.51 14.53 -1.04
C LYS A 93 -7.05 14.09 -1.10
N MET A 94 -6.66 13.21 -0.19
CA MET A 94 -5.31 12.64 -0.09
C MET A 94 -5.42 11.13 -0.16
N ARG A 95 -4.56 10.49 -0.95
CA ARG A 95 -4.35 9.05 -0.94
C ARG A 95 -2.88 8.76 -0.74
N VAL A 96 -2.57 7.89 0.21
CA VAL A 96 -1.20 7.58 0.59
C VAL A 96 -1.15 6.22 1.28
N HIS A 97 -0.07 5.48 1.08
CA HIS A 97 0.21 4.31 1.91
C HIS A 97 0.43 4.74 3.37
N PHE A 98 -0.13 3.99 4.31
CA PHE A 98 -0.12 4.36 5.72
C PHE A 98 1.28 4.61 6.28
N HIS A 99 2.27 3.78 5.94
CA HIS A 99 3.64 3.97 6.41
C HIS A 99 4.25 5.29 5.89
N ARG A 100 4.02 5.68 4.63
CA ARG A 100 4.49 6.98 4.07
C ARG A 100 3.81 8.16 4.75
N PHE A 101 2.54 8.01 5.10
CA PHE A 101 1.84 9.02 5.89
C PHE A 101 2.51 9.19 7.26
N MET A 102 2.86 8.09 7.96
CA MET A 102 3.55 8.16 9.24
C MET A 102 4.95 8.74 9.13
N TYR A 103 5.72 8.44 8.08
CA TYR A 103 6.99 9.14 7.82
C TYR A 103 6.78 10.65 7.72
N ARG A 104 5.78 11.09 6.98
CA ARG A 104 5.46 12.51 6.86
C ARG A 104 5.06 13.12 8.21
N VAL A 105 4.30 12.41 9.03
CA VAL A 105 3.96 12.84 10.39
C VAL A 105 5.22 13.06 11.22
N HIS A 106 6.16 12.11 11.20
CA HIS A 106 7.42 12.23 11.94
C HIS A 106 8.29 13.39 11.44
N ASP A 107 8.35 13.61 10.14
CA ASP A 107 9.11 14.75 9.58
C ASP A 107 8.48 16.09 9.98
N GLU A 108 7.14 16.20 9.96
CA GLU A 108 6.46 17.41 10.41
C GLU A 108 6.66 17.65 11.93
N LEU A 109 6.63 16.58 12.74
CA LEU A 109 6.93 16.69 14.18
C LEU A 109 8.36 17.17 14.42
N LYS A 110 9.35 16.66 13.67
CA LYS A 110 10.73 17.13 13.75
C LYS A 110 10.84 18.61 13.34
N ARG A 111 10.15 19.01 12.25
CA ARG A 111 10.15 20.39 11.75
C ARG A 111 9.52 21.37 12.73
N LEU A 112 8.47 20.97 13.42
CA LEU A 112 7.78 21.80 14.41
C LEU A 112 8.63 22.02 15.67
N GLY A 113 9.51 21.10 16.03
CA GLY A 113 10.33 21.16 17.24
C GLY A 113 9.51 21.17 18.53
N GLU A 114 9.97 21.90 19.53
CA GLU A 114 9.29 22.01 20.83
C GLU A 114 8.12 22.99 20.75
N VAL A 115 6.94 22.49 20.43
CA VAL A 115 5.70 23.26 20.40
C VAL A 115 4.62 22.59 21.24
N GLU A 116 3.70 23.37 21.75
CA GLU A 116 2.54 22.83 22.46
C GLU A 116 1.59 22.13 21.48
N ASN A 117 1.14 20.90 21.83
CA ASN A 117 0.22 20.08 21.06
C ASN A 117 0.67 19.87 19.58
N PRO A 118 1.85 19.30 19.34
CA PRO A 118 2.42 19.19 18.00
C PRO A 118 1.54 18.38 17.02
N LEU A 119 0.89 17.31 17.48
CA LEU A 119 -0.01 16.49 16.65
C LEU A 119 -1.26 17.25 16.21
N SER A 120 -1.76 18.20 17.02
CA SER A 120 -2.83 19.10 16.62
C SER A 120 -2.40 19.97 15.43
N LYS A 121 -1.17 20.53 15.47
CA LYS A 121 -0.62 21.33 14.36
C LYS A 121 -0.38 20.49 13.10
N VAL A 122 0.09 19.25 13.26
CA VAL A 122 0.23 18.31 12.14
C VAL A 122 -1.15 18.02 11.51
N ALA A 123 -2.18 17.80 12.32
CA ALA A 123 -3.53 17.61 11.81
C ALA A 123 -4.10 18.87 11.12
N ASP A 124 -3.72 20.09 11.54
CA ASP A 124 -4.06 21.33 10.85
C ASP A 124 -3.45 21.39 9.45
N LEU A 125 -2.19 20.98 9.30
CA LEU A 125 -1.51 20.91 8.00
C LEU A 125 -2.23 19.94 7.06
N PHE A 126 -2.52 18.72 7.52
CA PHE A 126 -3.25 17.76 6.70
C PHE A 126 -4.67 18.22 6.35
N LYS A 127 -5.36 18.90 7.29
CA LYS A 127 -6.68 19.48 7.01
C LYS A 127 -6.62 20.59 5.95
N GLN A 128 -5.55 21.35 5.86
CA GLN A 128 -5.39 22.34 4.80
C GLN A 128 -5.28 21.68 3.41
N GLU A 129 -4.74 20.47 3.34
CA GLU A 129 -4.55 19.75 2.09
C GLU A 129 -5.78 18.89 1.72
N ALA A 130 -6.41 18.24 2.71
CA ALA A 130 -7.46 17.28 2.45
C ALA A 130 -8.58 17.26 3.51
N ASP A 131 -9.79 17.05 3.05
CA ASP A 131 -10.96 16.75 3.87
C ASP A 131 -11.21 15.24 3.95
N ILE A 132 -10.71 14.50 2.95
CA ILE A 132 -10.85 13.05 2.82
C ILE A 132 -9.47 12.45 2.72
N VAL A 133 -9.16 11.49 3.60
CA VAL A 133 -7.88 10.77 3.61
C VAL A 133 -8.13 9.30 3.33
N CYS A 134 -7.48 8.79 2.30
CA CYS A 134 -7.50 7.41 1.89
C CYS A 134 -6.15 6.77 2.24
N PHE A 135 -6.16 5.79 3.15
CA PHE A 135 -4.98 5.01 3.48
C PHE A 135 -4.99 3.67 2.77
N ASP A 136 -3.97 3.43 1.97
CA ASP A 136 -3.68 2.08 1.49
C ASP A 136 -2.81 1.36 2.53
N GLU A 137 -3.09 0.06 2.72
CA GLU A 137 -2.32 -0.83 3.59
C GLU A 137 -2.17 -0.30 5.02
N PHE A 138 -3.29 -0.03 5.67
CA PHE A 138 -3.30 0.43 7.06
C PHE A 138 -2.81 -0.68 7.98
N PHE A 139 -1.57 -0.56 8.42
CA PHE A 139 -0.89 -1.52 9.26
C PHE A 139 0.04 -0.82 10.26
N VAL A 140 -0.02 -1.21 11.53
CA VAL A 140 0.80 -0.61 12.60
C VAL A 140 1.70 -1.68 13.20
N SER A 141 3.00 -1.54 12.99
CA SER A 141 4.04 -2.44 13.55
C SER A 141 4.98 -1.73 14.51
N ASP A 142 5.21 -0.44 14.33
CA ASP A 142 6.13 0.35 15.12
C ASP A 142 5.46 0.95 16.37
N ILE A 143 6.19 0.90 17.50
CA ILE A 143 5.68 1.42 18.78
C ILE A 143 5.51 2.94 18.74
N THR A 144 6.38 3.66 18.04
CA THR A 144 6.32 5.13 17.96
C THR A 144 5.06 5.55 17.24
N ASP A 145 4.76 4.90 16.12
CA ASP A 145 3.52 5.11 15.35
C ASP A 145 2.29 4.80 16.20
N ALA A 146 2.29 3.64 16.89
CA ALA A 146 1.19 3.24 17.73
C ALA A 146 0.88 4.26 18.84
N MET A 147 1.92 4.86 19.44
CA MET A 147 1.74 5.80 20.56
C MET A 147 1.17 7.15 20.12
N ILE A 148 1.47 7.59 18.91
CA ILE A 148 1.00 8.91 18.43
C ILE A 148 -0.31 8.81 17.64
N LEU A 149 -0.62 7.64 17.07
CA LEU A 149 -1.75 7.46 16.15
C LEU A 149 -3.10 7.76 16.79
N ALA A 150 -3.32 7.36 18.03
CA ALA A 150 -4.57 7.65 18.74
C ALA A 150 -4.84 9.16 18.82
N THR A 151 -3.83 9.93 19.24
CA THR A 151 -3.96 11.38 19.33
C THR A 151 -4.10 12.03 17.96
N LEU A 152 -3.35 11.55 16.97
CA LEU A 152 -3.40 12.07 15.60
C LEU A 152 -4.79 11.84 14.97
N LEU A 153 -5.34 10.64 15.05
CA LEU A 153 -6.69 10.34 14.57
C LEU A 153 -7.75 11.18 15.29
N GLN A 154 -7.63 11.37 16.59
CA GLN A 154 -8.52 12.25 17.35
C GLN A 154 -8.52 13.67 16.81
N GLU A 155 -7.31 14.22 16.55
CA GLU A 155 -7.15 15.57 16.03
C GLU A 155 -7.66 15.69 14.58
N MET A 156 -7.48 14.67 13.74
CA MET A 156 -8.03 14.63 12.38
C MET A 156 -9.57 14.58 12.40
N PHE A 157 -10.16 13.74 13.25
CA PHE A 157 -11.63 13.64 13.36
C PHE A 157 -12.26 14.89 13.99
N LYS A 158 -11.61 15.57 14.93
CA LYS A 158 -12.05 16.87 15.43
C LYS A 158 -12.14 17.92 14.32
N ARG A 159 -11.29 17.80 13.29
CA ARG A 159 -11.28 18.67 12.09
C ARG A 159 -12.22 18.20 11.00
N GLN A 160 -13.10 17.25 11.33
CA GLN A 160 -14.08 16.72 10.39
C GLN A 160 -13.46 16.10 9.13
N MET A 161 -12.30 15.45 9.27
CA MET A 161 -11.71 14.67 8.19
C MET A 161 -12.40 13.30 8.10
N VAL A 162 -12.66 12.84 6.87
CA VAL A 162 -13.23 11.52 6.58
C VAL A 162 -12.09 10.54 6.28
N LEU A 163 -12.12 9.38 6.93
CA LEU A 163 -11.12 8.33 6.75
C LEU A 163 -11.69 7.19 5.92
N VAL A 164 -10.99 6.82 4.84
CA VAL A 164 -11.20 5.56 4.14
C VAL A 164 -9.90 4.77 4.18
N ALA A 165 -9.92 3.53 4.65
CA ALA A 165 -8.71 2.74 4.79
C ALA A 165 -8.90 1.33 4.24
N THR A 166 -7.83 0.80 3.66
CA THR A 166 -7.70 -0.63 3.32
C THR A 166 -6.67 -1.28 4.22
N SER A 167 -6.90 -2.51 4.64
CA SER A 167 -6.00 -3.29 5.50
C SER A 167 -6.12 -4.78 5.21
N ASN A 168 -5.11 -5.54 5.59
CA ASN A 168 -5.22 -7.00 5.66
C ASN A 168 -5.73 -7.47 7.03
N ILE A 169 -5.84 -6.56 7.99
CA ILE A 169 -6.12 -6.85 9.39
C ILE A 169 -7.43 -6.17 9.81
N GLU A 170 -8.29 -6.93 10.48
CA GLU A 170 -9.46 -6.39 11.14
C GLU A 170 -9.07 -5.34 12.20
N PRO A 171 -9.81 -4.23 12.36
CA PRO A 171 -9.43 -3.15 13.30
C PRO A 171 -9.10 -3.63 14.71
N GLN A 172 -9.86 -4.57 15.25
CA GLN A 172 -9.67 -5.12 16.59
C GLN A 172 -8.34 -5.87 16.76
N ASN A 173 -7.78 -6.36 15.67
CA ASN A 173 -6.53 -7.11 15.63
C ASN A 173 -5.30 -6.26 15.27
N LEU A 174 -5.48 -4.96 14.96
CA LEU A 174 -4.37 -4.05 14.75
C LEU A 174 -3.45 -4.01 15.96
N TYR A 175 -2.13 -4.06 15.70
CA TYR A 175 -1.10 -3.99 16.71
C TYR A 175 -1.27 -5.03 17.84
N ARG A 176 -1.79 -6.25 17.53
CA ARG A 176 -2.23 -7.27 18.49
C ARG A 176 -1.17 -7.66 19.51
N ASN A 177 0.06 -7.86 19.06
CA ASN A 177 1.19 -8.27 19.89
C ASN A 177 2.14 -7.11 20.20
N GLY A 178 1.72 -5.86 19.94
CA GLY A 178 2.55 -4.69 20.11
C GLY A 178 2.79 -4.31 21.56
N LEU A 179 3.97 -3.77 21.84
CA LEU A 179 4.34 -3.27 23.15
C LEU A 179 3.44 -2.09 23.55
N GLN A 180 2.96 -2.09 24.79
CA GLN A 180 2.01 -1.07 25.32
C GLN A 180 0.70 -0.96 24.51
N ARG A 181 0.19 -2.06 23.98
CA ARG A 181 -1.03 -2.10 23.17
C ARG A 181 -2.22 -1.37 23.80
N ALA A 182 -2.34 -1.38 25.14
CA ALA A 182 -3.41 -0.66 25.85
C ALA A 182 -3.49 0.84 25.49
N ARG A 183 -2.36 1.47 25.14
CA ARG A 183 -2.32 2.89 24.71
C ARG A 183 -2.75 3.06 23.25
N PHE A 184 -2.77 1.99 22.47
CA PHE A 184 -3.24 1.98 21.08
C PHE A 184 -4.74 1.70 20.96
N LEU A 185 -5.38 1.04 21.95
CA LEU A 185 -6.82 0.72 21.92
C LEU A 185 -7.70 1.93 21.59
N PRO A 186 -7.46 3.15 22.11
CA PRO A 186 -8.26 4.31 21.73
C PRO A 186 -8.24 4.64 20.23
N ALA A 187 -7.16 4.30 19.50
CA ALA A 187 -7.12 4.44 18.04
C ALA A 187 -8.10 3.47 17.37
N ILE A 188 -8.12 2.22 17.83
CA ILE A 188 -9.08 1.20 17.36
C ILE A 188 -10.52 1.66 17.61
N ASP A 189 -10.81 2.12 18.83
CA ASP A 189 -12.16 2.59 19.19
C ASP A 189 -12.62 3.76 18.30
N MET A 190 -11.71 4.68 17.98
CA MET A 190 -12.02 5.78 17.06
C MET A 190 -12.27 5.30 15.63
N ILE A 191 -11.50 4.35 15.12
CA ILE A 191 -11.74 3.75 13.80
C ILE A 191 -13.13 3.11 13.77
N LEU A 192 -13.48 2.29 14.78
CA LEU A 192 -14.78 1.64 14.88
C LEU A 192 -15.95 2.64 15.02
N ALA A 193 -15.73 3.76 15.71
CA ALA A 193 -16.74 4.80 15.88
C ALA A 193 -16.95 5.64 14.61
N ARG A 194 -15.88 5.88 13.84
CA ARG A 194 -15.86 6.82 12.72
C ARG A 194 -15.89 6.17 11.33
N CYS A 195 -15.72 4.84 11.25
CA CYS A 195 -15.76 4.10 10.00
C CYS A 195 -16.75 2.95 10.08
N HIS A 196 -17.39 2.63 8.94
CA HIS A 196 -18.05 1.35 8.76
C HIS A 196 -17.01 0.32 8.35
N VAL A 197 -16.94 -0.78 9.08
CA VAL A 197 -15.95 -1.85 8.86
C VAL A 197 -16.59 -2.92 7.98
N LEU A 198 -15.92 -3.24 6.87
CA LEU A 198 -16.38 -4.22 5.90
C LEU A 198 -15.26 -5.23 5.61
N ASN A 199 -15.62 -6.51 5.71
CA ASN A 199 -14.77 -7.60 5.23
C ASN A 199 -14.98 -7.76 3.72
N VAL A 200 -13.89 -7.66 2.96
CA VAL A 200 -13.90 -7.83 1.49
C VAL A 200 -13.27 -9.15 1.06
N ASP A 201 -13.16 -10.11 1.99
CA ASP A 201 -12.60 -11.42 1.70
C ASP A 201 -13.66 -12.34 1.10
N SER A 202 -13.57 -12.56 -0.21
CA SER A 202 -14.43 -13.51 -0.94
C SER A 202 -13.83 -14.93 -1.03
N GLY A 203 -12.65 -15.16 -0.43
CA GLY A 203 -11.93 -16.42 -0.57
C GLY A 203 -11.18 -16.58 -1.90
N VAL A 204 -11.32 -15.68 -2.88
CA VAL A 204 -10.64 -15.72 -4.17
C VAL A 204 -9.46 -14.75 -4.19
N ASP A 205 -8.24 -15.25 -4.34
CA ASP A 205 -7.05 -14.43 -4.56
C ASP A 205 -6.78 -14.30 -6.08
N TYR A 206 -7.16 -13.16 -6.64
CA TYR A 206 -6.98 -12.86 -8.06
C TYR A 206 -5.50 -12.75 -8.47
N ARG A 207 -4.62 -12.34 -7.56
CA ARG A 207 -3.17 -12.23 -7.82
C ARG A 207 -2.53 -13.62 -7.84
N LEU A 208 -2.92 -14.47 -6.87
CA LEU A 208 -2.40 -15.85 -6.82
C LEU A 208 -2.68 -16.57 -8.13
N ARG A 209 -3.88 -16.42 -8.68
CA ARG A 209 -4.24 -17.02 -9.98
C ARG A 209 -3.32 -16.55 -11.12
N THR A 210 -2.95 -15.26 -11.17
CA THR A 210 -2.00 -14.76 -12.17
C THR A 210 -0.60 -15.30 -11.91
N LEU A 211 -0.16 -15.36 -10.65
CA LEU A 211 1.16 -15.88 -10.28
C LEU A 211 1.30 -17.39 -10.50
N GLU A 212 0.22 -18.16 -10.32
CA GLU A 212 0.19 -19.61 -10.62
C GLU A 212 0.30 -19.92 -12.11
N GLN A 213 -0.15 -19.00 -12.96
CA GLN A 213 -0.02 -19.11 -14.41
C GLN A 213 1.28 -18.53 -14.93
N ALA A 214 1.99 -17.75 -14.12
CA ALA A 214 3.24 -17.10 -14.49
C ALA A 214 4.41 -18.07 -14.31
N GLU A 215 5.32 -18.08 -15.28
CA GLU A 215 6.64 -18.63 -15.07
C GLU A 215 7.42 -17.66 -14.17
N ILE A 216 7.83 -18.11 -12.97
CA ILE A 216 8.42 -17.24 -11.94
C ILE A 216 9.90 -16.95 -12.21
N TYR A 217 10.57 -17.85 -12.94
CA TYR A 217 11.98 -17.70 -13.31
C TYR A 217 12.19 -17.98 -14.79
N HIS A 218 12.49 -16.92 -15.55
CA HIS A 218 12.70 -16.98 -17.00
C HIS A 218 14.19 -16.99 -17.33
N TYR A 219 14.63 -17.92 -18.16
CA TYR A 219 15.96 -17.94 -18.75
C TYR A 219 15.93 -18.67 -20.11
N PRO A 220 16.88 -18.43 -21.02
CA PRO A 220 17.84 -17.32 -21.02
C PRO A 220 17.17 -15.96 -21.26
N LEU A 221 17.93 -14.88 -21.08
CA LEU A 221 17.48 -13.55 -21.46
C LEU A 221 17.22 -13.49 -22.96
N ASN A 222 15.97 -13.23 -23.32
CA ASN A 222 15.52 -13.06 -24.70
C ASN A 222 14.33 -12.10 -24.75
N GLU A 223 13.86 -11.78 -25.93
CA GLU A 223 12.73 -10.88 -26.14
C GLU A 223 11.45 -11.41 -25.48
N GLN A 224 11.24 -12.75 -25.51
CA GLN A 224 10.06 -13.36 -24.88
C GLN A 224 10.04 -13.19 -23.36
N ALA A 225 11.17 -13.29 -22.68
CA ALA A 225 11.27 -13.04 -21.24
C ALA A 225 10.85 -11.60 -20.90
N SER A 226 11.30 -10.61 -21.70
CA SER A 226 10.89 -9.21 -21.52
C SER A 226 9.40 -8.99 -21.77
N ILE A 227 8.84 -9.61 -22.81
CA ILE A 227 7.41 -9.57 -23.12
C ILE A 227 6.60 -10.19 -21.95
N ASN A 228 7.06 -11.34 -21.44
CA ASN A 228 6.37 -12.02 -20.33
C ASN A 228 6.35 -11.15 -19.06
N LEU A 229 7.50 -10.57 -18.66
CA LEU A 229 7.55 -9.69 -17.49
C LEU A 229 6.62 -8.49 -17.65
N ASN A 230 6.62 -7.84 -18.81
CA ASN A 230 5.72 -6.72 -19.09
C ASN A 230 4.24 -7.16 -19.03
N THR A 231 3.92 -8.31 -19.59
CA THR A 231 2.56 -8.87 -19.55
C THR A 231 2.12 -9.14 -18.11
N TYR A 232 2.97 -9.76 -17.29
CA TYR A 232 2.67 -10.01 -15.88
C TYR A 232 2.53 -8.72 -15.09
N TYR A 233 3.39 -7.72 -15.34
CA TYR A 233 3.24 -6.41 -14.72
C TYR A 233 1.88 -5.80 -15.01
N GLN A 234 1.45 -5.79 -16.28
CA GLN A 234 0.15 -5.27 -16.69
C GLN A 234 -1.01 -6.03 -16.03
N GLN A 235 -0.95 -7.37 -16.01
CA GLN A 235 -1.98 -8.20 -15.37
C GLN A 235 -2.05 -7.98 -13.85
N LEU A 236 -0.90 -7.83 -13.18
CA LEU A 236 -0.82 -7.63 -11.73
C LEU A 236 -1.24 -6.21 -11.32
N THR A 237 -1.11 -5.23 -12.21
CA THR A 237 -1.50 -3.84 -11.97
C THR A 237 -2.88 -3.50 -12.51
N ALA A 238 -3.59 -4.44 -13.14
CA ALA A 238 -4.92 -4.26 -13.72
C ALA A 238 -5.02 -3.01 -14.63
N GLU A 239 -4.06 -2.84 -15.55
CA GLU A 239 -3.99 -1.74 -16.54
C GLU A 239 -4.05 -0.32 -15.94
N ARG A 240 -3.49 -0.13 -14.75
CA ARG A 240 -3.56 1.16 -14.05
C ARG A 240 -2.82 2.27 -14.77
N LYS A 241 -3.43 3.46 -14.76
CA LYS A 241 -2.91 4.65 -15.47
C LYS A 241 -1.72 5.34 -14.77
N SER A 242 -1.47 5.09 -13.50
CA SER A 242 -0.37 5.76 -12.80
C SER A 242 0.85 4.84 -12.72
N VAL A 243 1.73 5.01 -13.68
CA VAL A 243 3.03 4.34 -13.72
C VAL A 243 4.09 5.34 -13.31
N ALA A 244 4.86 5.02 -12.28
CA ALA A 244 6.01 5.81 -11.87
C ALA A 244 7.29 5.17 -12.39
N HIS A 245 8.17 5.95 -13.00
CA HIS A 245 9.52 5.53 -13.42
C HIS A 245 10.60 5.93 -12.40
N LYS A 246 10.20 6.57 -11.31
CA LYS A 246 11.03 6.93 -10.15
C LYS A 246 10.27 6.66 -8.89
N ILE A 247 10.94 6.06 -7.93
CA ILE A 247 10.40 5.79 -6.59
C ILE A 247 11.29 6.46 -5.55
N ASP A 248 10.70 6.87 -4.45
CA ASP A 248 11.42 7.41 -3.31
C ASP A 248 11.62 6.30 -2.27
N ILE A 249 12.87 5.99 -1.94
CA ILE A 249 13.25 4.99 -0.95
C ILE A 249 14.30 5.60 -0.03
N ASN A 250 14.02 5.66 1.26
CA ASN A 250 14.89 6.28 2.27
C ASN A 250 15.34 7.70 1.86
N HIS A 251 14.39 8.55 1.44
CA HIS A 251 14.62 9.93 0.96
C HIS A 251 15.56 10.04 -0.26
N ARG A 252 15.68 8.96 -1.04
CA ARG A 252 16.46 8.93 -2.28
C ARG A 252 15.59 8.48 -3.45
N GLN A 253 15.71 9.19 -4.56
CA GLN A 253 15.02 8.77 -5.78
C GLN A 253 15.78 7.64 -6.47
N ILE A 254 15.07 6.56 -6.77
CA ILE A 254 15.55 5.40 -7.50
C ILE A 254 14.82 5.34 -8.83
N ASN A 255 15.57 5.27 -9.93
CA ASN A 255 14.99 4.98 -11.23
C ASN A 255 14.59 3.49 -11.28
N VAL A 256 13.42 3.23 -11.82
CA VAL A 256 12.87 1.89 -12.04
C VAL A 256 12.29 1.80 -13.45
N ILE A 257 11.99 0.61 -13.94
CA ILE A 257 11.31 0.45 -15.22
C ILE A 257 9.89 0.98 -15.05
N GLU A 258 9.14 0.44 -14.11
CA GLU A 258 7.77 0.83 -13.79
C GLU A 258 7.46 0.52 -12.33
N ALA A 259 6.65 1.33 -11.70
CA ALA A 259 6.11 1.04 -10.39
C ALA A 259 4.65 1.48 -10.31
N SER A 260 3.82 0.66 -9.74
CA SER A 260 2.43 0.92 -9.42
C SER A 260 2.13 0.32 -8.05
N ASP A 261 0.95 0.60 -7.50
CA ASP A 261 0.56 0.19 -6.14
C ASP A 261 0.94 -1.25 -5.78
N GLY A 262 1.97 -1.39 -4.96
CA GLY A 262 2.46 -2.66 -4.44
C GLY A 262 3.16 -3.57 -5.46
N VAL A 263 3.30 -3.18 -6.73
CA VAL A 263 4.04 -3.91 -7.77
C VAL A 263 5.19 -3.07 -8.31
N LEU A 264 6.38 -3.63 -8.30
CA LEU A 264 7.61 -2.99 -8.80
C LEU A 264 8.17 -3.79 -9.98
N HIS A 265 8.48 -3.13 -11.08
CA HIS A 265 9.28 -3.65 -12.18
C HIS A 265 10.59 -2.88 -12.27
N ALA A 266 11.69 -3.54 -12.02
CA ALA A 266 13.02 -2.94 -12.02
C ALA A 266 14.06 -3.90 -12.59
N SER A 267 15.18 -3.35 -13.10
CA SER A 267 16.27 -4.17 -13.57
C SER A 267 17.26 -4.53 -12.46
N PHE A 268 18.03 -5.60 -12.68
CA PHE A 268 19.14 -5.98 -11.82
C PHE A 268 20.16 -4.84 -11.68
N GLU A 269 20.43 -4.11 -12.75
CA GLU A 269 21.31 -2.93 -12.73
C GLU A 269 20.78 -1.89 -11.72
N GLN A 270 19.50 -1.55 -11.79
CA GLN A 270 18.88 -0.53 -10.95
C GLN A 270 18.87 -0.90 -9.46
N LEU A 271 18.64 -2.17 -9.13
CA LEU A 271 18.53 -2.62 -7.75
C LEU A 271 19.82 -3.20 -7.16
N CYS A 272 20.70 -3.79 -7.97
CA CYS A 272 21.88 -4.51 -7.44
C CYS A 272 23.22 -3.95 -7.92
N GLN A 273 23.32 -3.30 -9.11
CA GLN A 273 24.59 -2.76 -9.60
C GLN A 273 24.82 -1.29 -9.23
N THR A 274 23.79 -0.59 -8.78
CA THR A 274 23.91 0.76 -8.23
C THR A 274 24.08 0.74 -6.71
N ALA A 275 24.45 1.87 -6.11
CA ALA A 275 24.64 1.98 -4.67
C ALA A 275 23.33 1.77 -3.91
N ARG A 276 23.19 0.61 -3.28
CA ARG A 276 22.04 0.20 -2.44
C ARG A 276 22.56 -0.35 -1.11
N SER A 277 21.74 -0.18 -0.08
CA SER A 277 21.97 -0.73 1.24
C SER A 277 20.86 -1.72 1.60
N GLN A 278 21.08 -2.53 2.61
CA GLN A 278 20.05 -3.43 3.14
C GLN A 278 18.77 -2.67 3.55
N ASN A 279 18.89 -1.47 4.11
CA ASN A 279 17.74 -0.63 4.46
C ASN A 279 16.85 -0.30 3.25
N ASP A 280 17.43 -0.18 2.05
CA ASP A 280 16.64 0.06 0.84
C ASP A 280 15.78 -1.18 0.51
N TYR A 281 16.32 -2.38 0.68
CA TYR A 281 15.56 -3.62 0.44
C TYR A 281 14.51 -3.86 1.52
N ILE A 282 14.78 -3.50 2.77
CA ILE A 282 13.78 -3.51 3.84
C ILE A 282 12.61 -2.58 3.49
N GLU A 283 12.88 -1.38 3.01
CA GLU A 283 11.81 -0.45 2.63
C GLU A 283 11.07 -0.91 1.37
N LEU A 284 11.80 -1.38 0.34
CA LEU A 284 11.19 -1.97 -0.86
C LEU A 284 10.28 -3.15 -0.50
N SER A 285 10.72 -4.05 0.38
CA SER A 285 9.96 -5.22 0.80
C SER A 285 8.71 -4.87 1.63
N ARG A 286 8.66 -3.71 2.26
CA ARG A 286 7.47 -3.20 2.96
C ARG A 286 6.45 -2.60 2.00
N ILE A 287 6.93 -1.92 0.96
CA ILE A 287 6.07 -1.20 0.01
C ILE A 287 5.50 -2.13 -1.06
N TYR A 288 6.33 -3.05 -1.57
CA TYR A 288 5.98 -3.86 -2.74
C TYR A 288 5.75 -5.32 -2.34
N HIS A 289 4.53 -5.79 -2.56
CA HIS A 289 4.18 -7.20 -2.36
C HIS A 289 4.64 -8.10 -3.53
N THR A 290 4.90 -7.52 -4.71
CA THR A 290 5.36 -8.23 -5.90
C THR A 290 6.44 -7.40 -6.61
N VAL A 291 7.55 -8.03 -6.95
CA VAL A 291 8.66 -7.43 -7.67
C VAL A 291 8.98 -8.27 -8.90
N LEU A 292 9.01 -7.61 -10.06
CA LEU A 292 9.53 -8.17 -11.30
C LEU A 292 10.95 -7.66 -11.49
N LEU A 293 11.92 -8.56 -11.38
CA LEU A 293 13.35 -8.24 -11.48
C LEU A 293 13.89 -8.68 -12.84
N ALA A 294 14.09 -7.71 -13.72
CA ALA A 294 14.56 -7.95 -15.08
C ALA A 294 16.09 -8.02 -15.18
N ASP A 295 16.56 -8.78 -16.14
CA ASP A 295 17.95 -8.80 -16.62
C ASP A 295 18.99 -9.20 -15.57
N VAL A 296 18.69 -10.18 -14.73
CA VAL A 296 19.65 -10.71 -13.76
C VAL A 296 20.78 -11.40 -14.48
N ARG A 297 21.98 -10.83 -14.34
CA ARG A 297 23.20 -11.36 -14.99
C ARG A 297 23.81 -12.50 -14.17
N GLN A 298 24.53 -13.38 -14.85
CA GLN A 298 25.39 -14.33 -14.16
C GLN A 298 26.44 -13.58 -13.35
N MET A 299 26.53 -13.89 -12.07
CA MET A 299 27.43 -13.25 -11.11
C MET A 299 28.70 -14.08 -10.90
N ASN A 300 29.79 -13.39 -10.61
CA ASN A 300 31.09 -13.99 -10.33
C ASN A 300 31.91 -13.02 -9.46
N ARG A 301 33.14 -13.41 -9.15
CA ARG A 301 34.07 -12.63 -8.32
C ARG A 301 34.27 -11.18 -8.78
N LYS A 302 34.07 -10.87 -10.05
CA LYS A 302 34.26 -9.47 -10.57
C LYS A 302 33.13 -8.54 -10.16
N ILE A 303 31.96 -9.10 -9.85
CA ILE A 303 30.76 -8.34 -9.43
C ILE A 303 30.21 -8.84 -8.09
N ASP A 304 31.10 -9.29 -7.18
CA ASP A 304 30.73 -9.76 -5.83
C ASP A 304 29.89 -8.72 -5.06
N ASP A 305 30.10 -7.43 -5.26
CA ASP A 305 29.28 -6.39 -4.63
C ASP A 305 27.82 -6.42 -5.10
N ALA A 306 27.59 -6.67 -6.39
CA ALA A 306 26.24 -6.84 -6.91
C ALA A 306 25.61 -8.15 -6.42
N ALA A 307 26.41 -9.22 -6.33
CA ALA A 307 25.98 -10.50 -5.78
C ALA A 307 25.59 -10.38 -4.30
N ARG A 308 26.36 -9.67 -3.47
CA ARG A 308 25.98 -9.39 -2.06
C ARG A 308 24.65 -8.64 -1.95
N ARG A 309 24.46 -7.63 -2.81
CA ARG A 309 23.20 -6.88 -2.86
C ARG A 309 22.04 -7.74 -3.31
N PHE A 310 22.24 -8.61 -4.30
CA PHE A 310 21.22 -9.56 -4.75
C PHE A 310 20.84 -10.54 -3.65
N ILE A 311 21.81 -11.11 -2.92
CA ILE A 311 21.54 -11.97 -1.76
C ILE A 311 20.72 -11.22 -0.72
N ALA A 312 21.12 -9.99 -0.35
CA ALA A 312 20.42 -9.18 0.63
C ALA A 312 18.98 -8.85 0.17
N LEU A 313 18.77 -8.55 -1.11
CA LEU A 313 17.45 -8.33 -1.69
C LEU A 313 16.58 -9.58 -1.56
N VAL A 314 17.09 -10.75 -1.96
CA VAL A 314 16.35 -12.02 -1.88
C VAL A 314 16.04 -12.37 -0.43
N ASP A 315 16.99 -12.16 0.48
CA ASP A 315 16.82 -12.42 1.90
C ASP A 315 15.67 -11.58 2.49
N GLU A 316 15.65 -10.26 2.24
CA GLU A 316 14.60 -9.37 2.74
C GLU A 316 13.23 -9.66 2.10
N PHE A 317 13.22 -9.96 0.81
CA PHE A 317 11.99 -10.28 0.10
C PHE A 317 11.39 -11.60 0.56
N TYR A 318 12.22 -12.61 0.79
CA TYR A 318 11.81 -13.90 1.33
C TYR A 318 11.18 -13.77 2.72
N GLU A 319 11.82 -13.04 3.64
CA GLU A 319 11.34 -12.85 5.01
C GLU A 319 9.97 -12.13 5.07
N ARG A 320 9.67 -11.31 4.07
CA ARG A 320 8.39 -10.55 4.00
C ARG A 320 7.38 -11.13 3.03
N ASN A 321 7.62 -12.33 2.51
CA ASN A 321 6.74 -12.99 1.54
C ASN A 321 6.48 -12.15 0.27
N VAL A 322 7.45 -11.37 -0.17
CA VAL A 322 7.39 -10.64 -1.45
C VAL A 322 7.45 -11.63 -2.59
N LYS A 323 6.56 -11.53 -3.56
CA LYS A 323 6.57 -12.38 -4.76
C LYS A 323 7.61 -11.84 -5.73
N LEU A 324 8.59 -12.66 -6.11
CA LEU A 324 9.71 -12.25 -6.94
C LEU A 324 9.70 -13.02 -8.25
N ILE A 325 9.40 -12.33 -9.36
CA ILE A 325 9.46 -12.86 -10.72
C ILE A 325 10.75 -12.38 -11.36
N ILE A 326 11.53 -13.29 -11.94
CA ILE A 326 12.89 -12.99 -12.41
C ILE A 326 13.04 -13.32 -13.89
N SER A 327 13.70 -12.45 -14.65
CA SER A 327 14.37 -12.85 -15.90
C SER A 327 15.87 -12.86 -15.72
N ALA A 328 16.54 -13.96 -16.12
CA ALA A 328 17.94 -14.20 -15.86
C ALA A 328 18.71 -14.70 -17.09
N GLU A 329 20.00 -14.45 -17.09
CA GLU A 329 20.91 -14.86 -18.17
C GLU A 329 21.11 -16.38 -18.22
N VAL A 330 21.09 -17.02 -17.07
CA VAL A 330 21.38 -18.46 -16.88
C VAL A 330 20.36 -19.12 -15.96
N GLU A 331 20.43 -20.44 -15.89
CA GLU A 331 19.67 -21.21 -14.89
C GLU A 331 20.00 -20.76 -13.46
N MET A 332 19.07 -20.96 -12.56
CA MET A 332 19.17 -20.46 -11.18
C MET A 332 20.40 -20.97 -10.43
N ASP A 333 20.72 -22.25 -10.61
CA ASP A 333 21.90 -22.87 -9.98
C ASP A 333 23.22 -22.34 -10.55
N ALA A 334 23.21 -21.77 -11.75
CA ALA A 334 24.36 -21.18 -12.41
C ALA A 334 24.48 -19.65 -12.21
N LEU A 335 23.58 -19.01 -11.44
CA LEU A 335 23.58 -17.55 -11.24
C LEU A 335 24.87 -17.02 -10.62
N TYR A 336 25.56 -17.84 -9.83
CA TYR A 336 26.88 -17.50 -9.29
C TYR A 336 27.89 -18.58 -9.67
N SER A 337 28.82 -18.24 -10.53
CA SER A 337 29.73 -19.22 -11.13
C SER A 337 30.98 -19.50 -10.29
N GLU A 338 31.57 -18.47 -9.69
CA GLU A 338 32.78 -18.57 -8.87
C GLU A 338 32.98 -17.33 -8.00
N GLY A 339 33.54 -17.47 -6.79
CA GLY A 339 33.91 -16.36 -5.93
C GLY A 339 33.81 -16.67 -4.44
N GLN A 340 33.75 -15.63 -3.61
CA GLN A 340 33.77 -15.77 -2.14
C GLN A 340 32.40 -16.03 -1.55
N LEU A 341 31.32 -15.95 -2.34
CA LEU A 341 29.93 -15.98 -1.86
C LEU A 341 29.24 -17.31 -2.17
N GLU A 342 29.95 -18.36 -2.50
CA GLU A 342 29.37 -19.66 -2.89
C GLU A 342 28.44 -20.24 -1.81
N PHE A 343 28.80 -20.10 -0.54
CA PHE A 343 28.00 -20.62 0.55
C PHE A 343 26.70 -19.82 0.74
N GLU A 344 26.81 -18.49 0.78
CA GLU A 344 25.66 -17.57 0.90
C GLU A 344 24.75 -17.70 -0.32
N PHE A 345 25.33 -17.89 -1.49
CA PHE A 345 24.58 -18.01 -2.73
C PHE A 345 23.80 -19.33 -2.81
N LYS A 346 24.29 -20.43 -2.25
CA LYS A 346 23.54 -21.68 -2.12
C LYS A 346 22.25 -21.49 -1.31
N ARG A 347 22.33 -20.72 -0.22
CA ARG A 347 21.15 -20.36 0.58
C ARG A 347 20.18 -19.47 -0.24
N CYS A 348 20.72 -18.52 -0.99
CA CYS A 348 19.93 -17.65 -1.87
C CYS A 348 19.16 -18.48 -2.91
N VAL A 349 19.81 -19.42 -3.60
CA VAL A 349 19.17 -20.34 -4.55
C VAL A 349 18.07 -21.17 -3.88
N SER A 350 18.33 -21.69 -2.68
CA SER A 350 17.31 -22.44 -1.93
C SER A 350 16.05 -21.60 -1.64
N ARG A 351 16.24 -20.32 -1.24
CA ARG A 351 15.13 -19.38 -1.03
C ARG A 351 14.39 -19.08 -2.34
N LEU A 352 15.12 -18.80 -3.42
CA LEU A 352 14.52 -18.58 -4.74
C LEU A 352 13.71 -19.78 -5.22
N THR A 353 14.17 -21.00 -4.95
CA THR A 353 13.42 -22.24 -5.26
C THR A 353 12.14 -22.32 -4.45
N GLU A 354 12.18 -22.02 -3.13
CA GLU A 354 10.97 -21.99 -2.30
C GLU A 354 10.01 -20.90 -2.72
N MET A 355 10.52 -19.71 -3.11
CA MET A 355 9.71 -18.57 -3.56
C MET A 355 8.87 -18.87 -4.81
N GLN A 356 9.21 -19.91 -5.59
CA GLN A 356 8.41 -20.38 -6.72
C GLN A 356 7.30 -21.34 -6.32
N SER A 357 7.32 -21.87 -5.10
CA SER A 357 6.32 -22.85 -4.67
C SER A 357 4.94 -22.22 -4.51
N HIS A 358 3.90 -22.99 -4.83
CA HIS A 358 2.51 -22.58 -4.61
C HIS A 358 2.27 -22.14 -3.16
N GLU A 359 2.85 -22.85 -2.19
CA GLU A 359 2.71 -22.52 -0.77
C GLU A 359 3.29 -21.14 -0.46
N TYR A 360 4.45 -20.79 -1.01
CA TYR A 360 5.05 -19.47 -0.82
C TYR A 360 4.26 -18.38 -1.56
N LEU A 361 3.83 -18.65 -2.79
CA LEU A 361 3.03 -17.69 -3.58
C LEU A 361 1.70 -17.36 -2.90
N ALA A 362 1.13 -18.31 -2.15
CA ALA A 362 -0.10 -18.12 -1.38
C ALA A 362 0.09 -17.40 -0.03
N ARG A 363 1.34 -17.24 0.48
CA ARG A 363 1.58 -16.53 1.74
C ARG A 363 1.19 -15.06 1.64
N GLU A 364 0.66 -14.51 2.72
CA GLU A 364 0.40 -13.07 2.81
C GLU A 364 1.70 -12.27 2.87
N HIS A 365 1.70 -11.12 2.20
CA HIS A 365 2.79 -10.15 2.29
C HIS A 365 2.83 -9.52 3.69
N LEU A 366 4.04 -9.41 4.25
CA LEU A 366 4.31 -8.81 5.55
C LEU A 366 4.88 -7.40 5.35
N ALA A 367 4.00 -6.39 5.25
CA ALA A 367 4.38 -4.99 5.06
C ALA A 367 5.13 -4.37 6.24
#